data_61ee20c0e0196792ad077d13a778ce82
#
_entry.id   61ee20c0e0196792ad077d13a778ce82
#
_cell.length_a   1.000
_cell.length_b   1.000
_cell.length_c   1.000
_cell.angle_alpha   90.00
_cell.angle_beta   90.00
_cell.angle_gamma   90.00
#
_symmetry.space_group_name_H-M   'P 1'
#
loop_
_entity.id
_entity.type
_entity.pdbx_description
1 polymer ?
#
loop_
_entity_poly.entity_id
_entity_poly.type
_entity_poly.pdbx_seq_one_letter_code
_entity_poly.pdbx_strand_id
1 'polypeptide(L)'
;MKIACIQPKILENRNKCYEHIESLIKLLLNEYKESDIICLPERWVPFYNKIEENIQRERGDDYFFVKNIAKEYSINLISGAIWEKRIFLKKPSITCYFINHEGEEIGRQDKIHLYTLESKYFQRGSKLNLFKIGNYYFAILICFDMAFYETPRLATENGADLLLSPAQISVDGLYNWNIYLQARVLENRIPVVGCNSLGNIGDKLFPGNSKIISFIKGSMTPSKLQIIEAPMNKSCFIFDDLDLDYPKKLREIRLNEKINKDSIKIEKIS
;
A
#
# COMPACT_ATOMS: atom_id res chain seq x y z
N MET A 1 4.00 16.44 1.60
CA MET A 1 3.22 15.45 2.37
C MET A 1 4.18 14.48 3.02
N LYS A 2 4.21 14.48 4.34
CA LYS A 2 5.10 13.64 5.16
C LYS A 2 4.58 12.22 5.24
N ILE A 3 5.29 11.27 4.66
CA ILE A 3 4.84 9.88 4.52
C ILE A 3 5.87 8.93 5.11
N ALA A 4 5.40 7.97 5.89
CA ALA A 4 6.22 6.89 6.40
C ALA A 4 5.70 5.52 5.99
N CYS A 5 6.61 4.59 5.81
CA CYS A 5 6.33 3.18 5.65
C CYS A 5 7.02 2.43 6.79
N ILE A 6 6.25 1.71 7.58
CA ILE A 6 6.78 0.86 8.66
C ILE A 6 6.99 -0.55 8.10
N GLN A 7 8.20 -1.07 8.23
CA GLN A 7 8.59 -2.43 7.86
C GLN A 7 8.86 -3.27 9.11
N PRO A 8 7.81 -3.69 9.83
CA PRO A 8 7.97 -4.45 11.06
C PRO A 8 8.30 -5.91 10.73
N LYS A 9 9.14 -6.52 11.54
CA LYS A 9 9.34 -7.97 11.48
C LYS A 9 8.12 -8.68 12.06
N ILE A 10 7.62 -9.69 11.35
CA ILE A 10 6.60 -10.61 11.87
C ILE A 10 7.22 -11.45 12.97
N LEU A 11 6.65 -11.36 14.17
CA LEU A 11 7.08 -12.07 15.37
C LEU A 11 6.14 -13.25 15.66
N GLU A 12 6.44 -14.03 16.67
CA GLU A 12 5.79 -15.31 16.97
C GLU A 12 4.30 -15.19 17.40
N ASN A 13 3.87 -14.05 17.89
CA ASN A 13 2.46 -13.81 18.24
C ASN A 13 2.03 -12.37 17.99
N ARG A 14 0.70 -12.14 17.99
CA ARG A 14 0.11 -10.81 17.69
C ARG A 14 0.58 -9.73 18.66
N ASN A 15 0.58 -10.01 19.95
CA ASN A 15 0.93 -8.99 20.95
C ASN A 15 2.35 -8.47 20.74
N LYS A 16 3.31 -9.36 20.50
CA LYS A 16 4.69 -8.95 20.19
C LYS A 16 4.78 -8.17 18.88
N CYS A 17 3.98 -8.52 17.85
CA CYS A 17 3.90 -7.73 16.63
C CYS A 17 3.34 -6.33 16.90
N TYR A 18 2.31 -6.20 17.73
CA TYR A 18 1.73 -4.92 18.12
C TYR A 18 2.74 -4.03 18.85
N GLU A 19 3.39 -4.56 19.89
CA GLU A 19 4.44 -3.87 20.65
C GLU A 19 5.59 -3.43 19.73
N HIS A 20 5.97 -4.29 18.79
CA HIS A 20 7.04 -3.98 17.84
C HIS A 20 6.66 -2.88 16.86
N ILE A 21 5.45 -2.90 16.29
CA ILE A 21 4.94 -1.83 15.42
C ILE A 21 4.87 -0.52 16.19
N GLU A 22 4.34 -0.54 17.41
CA GLU A 22 4.27 0.63 18.28
C GLU A 22 5.66 1.22 18.55
N SER A 23 6.66 0.36 18.83
CA SER A 23 8.03 0.81 19.06
C SER A 23 8.63 1.52 17.84
N LEU A 24 8.35 1.02 16.62
CA LEU A 24 8.81 1.65 15.37
C LEU A 24 8.11 2.98 15.10
N ILE A 25 6.81 3.08 15.42
CA ILE A 25 6.05 4.34 15.33
C ILE A 25 6.62 5.37 16.31
N LYS A 26 6.90 4.98 17.56
CA LYS A 26 7.55 5.85 18.54
C LYS A 26 8.92 6.37 18.04
N LEU A 27 9.73 5.48 17.48
CA LEU A 27 11.03 5.86 16.90
C LEU A 27 10.88 6.84 15.74
N LEU A 28 9.94 6.58 14.83
CA LEU A 28 9.61 7.48 13.71
C LEU A 28 9.22 8.87 14.21
N LEU A 29 8.28 8.95 15.16
CA LEU A 29 7.77 10.24 15.67
C LEU A 29 8.81 11.00 16.50
N ASN A 30 9.74 10.29 17.19
CA ASN A 30 10.86 10.91 17.86
C ASN A 30 11.85 11.56 16.87
N GLU A 31 12.05 10.93 15.70
CA GLU A 31 12.98 11.40 14.67
C GLU A 31 12.38 12.53 13.82
N TYR A 32 11.14 12.38 13.36
CA TYR A 32 10.50 13.28 12.40
C TYR A 32 9.35 14.13 12.99
N LYS A 33 9.03 13.97 14.30
CA LYS A 33 8.00 14.67 15.07
C LYS A 33 6.57 14.50 14.54
N GLU A 34 6.34 14.45 13.23
CA GLU A 34 5.03 14.33 12.59
C GLU A 34 5.11 13.53 11.30
N SER A 35 4.00 12.87 10.96
CA SER A 35 3.79 12.21 9.68
C SER A 35 2.32 12.37 9.26
N ASP A 36 2.08 12.77 7.99
CA ASP A 36 0.71 12.91 7.47
C ASP A 36 0.05 11.55 7.25
N ILE A 37 0.82 10.53 6.84
CA ILE A 37 0.35 9.15 6.65
C ILE A 37 1.44 8.18 7.06
N ILE A 38 1.07 7.16 7.81
CA ILE A 38 1.91 5.98 8.09
C ILE A 38 1.26 4.76 7.44
N CYS A 39 2.03 3.97 6.69
CA CYS A 39 1.55 2.77 6.01
C CYS A 39 2.17 1.52 6.63
N LEU A 40 1.33 0.52 6.96
CA LEU A 40 1.74 -0.83 7.34
C LEU A 40 1.72 -1.76 6.12
N PRO A 41 2.52 -2.85 6.09
CA PRO A 41 2.53 -3.81 4.99
C PRO A 41 1.26 -4.66 4.97
N GLU A 42 1.03 -5.43 3.90
CA GLU A 42 -0.14 -6.31 3.78
C GLU A 42 -0.21 -7.31 4.93
N ARG A 43 0.92 -7.88 5.33
CA ARG A 43 0.98 -8.79 6.47
C ARG A 43 2.04 -8.34 7.46
N TRP A 44 1.62 -8.19 8.70
CA TRP A 44 2.47 -7.74 9.82
C TRP A 44 2.20 -8.51 11.12
N VAL A 45 1.32 -9.51 11.07
CA VAL A 45 1.01 -10.45 12.15
C VAL A 45 1.36 -11.88 11.73
N PRO A 46 1.54 -12.83 12.66
CA PRO A 46 1.84 -14.21 12.36
C PRO A 46 0.81 -14.84 11.42
N PHE A 47 1.25 -15.81 10.64
CA PHE A 47 0.40 -16.63 9.82
C PHE A 47 0.28 -18.02 10.45
N TYR A 48 -0.94 -18.46 10.69
CA TYR A 48 -1.24 -19.79 11.20
C TYR A 48 -1.47 -20.76 10.05
N ASN A 49 -1.19 -22.06 10.27
CA ASN A 49 -1.21 -23.08 9.21
C ASN A 49 -2.57 -23.23 8.50
N LYS A 50 -3.66 -23.06 9.23
CA LYS A 50 -5.00 -23.09 8.64
C LYS A 50 -5.43 -21.67 8.27
N ILE A 51 -5.94 -21.51 7.06
CA ILE A 51 -6.37 -20.21 6.56
C ILE A 51 -7.42 -19.59 7.46
N GLU A 52 -8.35 -20.38 7.95
CA GLU A 52 -9.46 -19.94 8.81
C GLU A 52 -8.98 -19.30 10.12
N GLU A 53 -7.86 -19.74 10.65
CA GLU A 53 -7.26 -19.20 11.89
C GLU A 53 -6.68 -17.79 11.69
N ASN A 54 -6.46 -17.39 10.44
CA ASN A 54 -5.97 -16.06 10.07
C ASN A 54 -7.09 -15.06 9.78
N ILE A 55 -8.33 -15.54 9.67
CA ILE A 55 -9.49 -14.71 9.35
C ILE A 55 -10.15 -14.26 10.64
N GLN A 56 -10.27 -12.96 10.80
CA GLN A 56 -10.94 -12.34 11.94
C GLN A 56 -12.40 -12.02 11.62
N ARG A 57 -13.18 -11.71 12.63
CA ARG A 57 -14.45 -11.00 12.43
C ARG A 57 -14.18 -9.63 11.83
N GLU A 58 -15.16 -9.06 11.17
CA GLU A 58 -15.12 -7.67 10.71
C GLU A 58 -14.74 -6.75 11.89
N ARG A 59 -13.74 -5.88 11.67
CA ARG A 59 -13.18 -5.01 12.71
C ARG A 59 -12.74 -5.77 13.96
N GLY A 60 -11.97 -6.86 13.75
CA GLY A 60 -11.41 -7.67 14.85
C GLY A 60 -10.22 -7.02 15.55
N ASP A 61 -9.39 -7.83 16.20
CA ASP A 61 -8.33 -7.37 17.10
C ASP A 61 -7.26 -6.52 16.37
N ASP A 62 -6.86 -6.93 15.15
CA ASP A 62 -5.88 -6.18 14.37
C ASP A 62 -6.43 -4.78 13.97
N TYR A 63 -7.73 -4.67 13.67
CA TYR A 63 -8.38 -3.38 13.42
C TYR A 63 -8.41 -2.50 14.68
N PHE A 64 -8.76 -3.06 15.83
CA PHE A 64 -8.78 -2.30 17.09
C PHE A 64 -7.39 -1.83 17.49
N PHE A 65 -6.35 -2.66 17.29
CA PHE A 65 -4.98 -2.24 17.51
C PHE A 65 -4.63 -1.02 16.66
N VAL A 66 -4.87 -1.08 15.34
CA VAL A 66 -4.58 0.04 14.41
C VAL A 66 -5.36 1.30 14.81
N LYS A 67 -6.63 1.15 15.15
CA LYS A 67 -7.48 2.26 15.61
C LYS A 67 -6.95 2.94 16.87
N ASN A 68 -6.54 2.13 17.85
CA ASN A 68 -6.02 2.65 19.12
C ASN A 68 -4.69 3.37 18.93
N ILE A 69 -3.75 2.80 18.16
CA ILE A 69 -2.47 3.41 17.84
C ILE A 69 -2.65 4.72 17.08
N ALA A 70 -3.55 4.76 16.08
CA ALA A 70 -3.84 5.99 15.34
C ALA A 70 -4.28 7.12 16.28
N LYS A 71 -5.18 6.82 17.22
CA LYS A 71 -5.67 7.78 18.21
C LYS A 71 -4.60 8.18 19.23
N GLU A 72 -3.88 7.21 19.80
CA GLU A 72 -2.90 7.43 20.87
C GLU A 72 -1.75 8.32 20.40
N TYR A 73 -1.27 8.10 19.17
CA TYR A 73 -0.16 8.87 18.59
C TYR A 73 -0.61 10.02 17.70
N SER A 74 -1.93 10.25 17.57
CA SER A 74 -2.51 11.29 16.71
C SER A 74 -2.00 11.23 15.27
N ILE A 75 -2.00 10.02 14.66
CA ILE A 75 -1.49 9.75 13.32
C ILE A 75 -2.57 9.20 12.38
N ASN A 76 -2.48 9.52 11.09
CA ASN A 76 -3.27 8.84 10.07
C ASN A 76 -2.57 7.53 9.68
N LEU A 77 -3.29 6.42 9.77
CA LEU A 77 -2.70 5.09 9.63
C LEU A 77 -3.43 4.25 8.57
N ILE A 78 -2.65 3.69 7.66
CA ILE A 78 -3.09 2.66 6.70
C ILE A 78 -2.77 1.30 7.32
N SER A 79 -3.82 0.53 7.61
CA SER A 79 -3.76 -0.65 8.48
C SER A 79 -2.92 -1.81 7.96
N GLY A 80 -2.46 -1.76 6.71
CA GLY A 80 -2.11 -2.99 6.03
C GLY A 80 -3.37 -3.81 5.72
N ALA A 81 -3.24 -5.05 5.30
CA ALA A 81 -4.41 -5.85 4.95
C ALA A 81 -4.81 -6.81 6.07
N ILE A 82 -6.06 -6.72 6.48
CA ILE A 82 -6.69 -7.57 7.49
C ILE A 82 -7.60 -8.57 6.77
N TRP A 83 -7.45 -9.84 7.08
CA TRP A 83 -8.34 -10.88 6.59
C TRP A 83 -9.55 -10.97 7.49
N GLU A 84 -10.72 -10.59 6.96
CA GLU A 84 -11.92 -10.48 7.78
C GLU A 84 -13.17 -11.10 7.14
N LYS A 85 -14.03 -11.67 7.98
CA LYS A 85 -15.33 -12.18 7.60
C LYS A 85 -16.42 -11.18 7.97
N ARG A 86 -17.18 -10.78 6.97
CA ARG A 86 -18.35 -9.89 7.11
C ARG A 86 -19.64 -10.67 6.99
N ILE A 87 -20.65 -10.29 7.75
CA ILE A 87 -21.95 -11.00 7.80
C ILE A 87 -22.59 -11.10 6.42
N PHE A 88 -22.51 -10.04 5.62
CA PHE A 88 -23.21 -9.96 4.32
C PHE A 88 -22.39 -10.51 3.14
N LEU A 89 -21.16 -10.97 3.35
CA LEU A 89 -20.33 -11.51 2.30
C LEU A 89 -20.28 -13.05 2.37
N LYS A 90 -20.35 -13.68 1.19
CA LYS A 90 -20.25 -15.15 1.09
C LYS A 90 -18.88 -15.67 1.49
N LYS A 91 -17.82 -14.94 1.17
CA LYS A 91 -16.42 -15.25 1.51
C LYS A 91 -15.82 -14.10 2.29
N PRO A 92 -14.76 -14.36 3.07
CA PRO A 92 -13.94 -13.30 3.68
C PRO A 92 -13.35 -12.34 2.64
N SER A 93 -12.93 -11.17 3.10
CA SER A 93 -12.23 -10.16 2.30
C SER A 93 -10.83 -9.91 2.84
N ILE A 94 -9.93 -9.48 1.96
CA ILE A 94 -8.63 -8.93 2.30
C ILE A 94 -8.81 -7.41 2.26
N THR A 95 -8.79 -6.77 3.43
CA THR A 95 -9.26 -5.40 3.62
C THR A 95 -8.21 -4.53 4.26
N CYS A 96 -7.96 -3.37 3.67
CA CYS A 96 -7.11 -2.32 4.23
C CYS A 96 -7.97 -1.15 4.69
N TYR A 97 -7.78 -0.69 5.92
CA TYR A 97 -8.49 0.44 6.50
C TYR A 97 -7.64 1.70 6.48
N PHE A 98 -8.29 2.82 6.29
CA PHE A 98 -7.75 4.13 6.59
C PHE A 98 -8.37 4.64 7.89
N ILE A 99 -7.54 4.81 8.92
CA ILE A 99 -7.91 5.37 10.23
C ILE A 99 -7.24 6.73 10.37
N ASN A 100 -8.02 7.77 10.74
CA ASN A 100 -7.48 9.11 10.93
C ASN A 100 -6.81 9.29 12.31
N HIS A 101 -6.19 10.45 12.49
CA HIS A 101 -5.47 10.83 13.71
C HIS A 101 -6.36 10.91 14.97
N GLU A 102 -7.68 10.92 14.84
CA GLU A 102 -8.64 10.86 15.94
C GLU A 102 -9.05 9.42 16.27
N GLY A 103 -8.54 8.43 15.52
CA GLY A 103 -8.89 7.02 15.63
C GLY A 103 -10.22 6.70 14.96
N GLU A 104 -10.69 7.50 14.01
CA GLU A 104 -11.91 7.23 13.27
C GLU A 104 -11.61 6.51 11.96
N GLU A 105 -12.48 5.55 11.62
CA GLU A 105 -12.43 4.90 10.31
C GLU A 105 -12.97 5.86 9.25
N ILE A 106 -12.10 6.34 8.38
CA ILE A 106 -12.49 7.14 7.21
C ILE A 106 -13.06 6.25 6.12
N GLY A 107 -12.55 5.02 6.01
CA GLY A 107 -13.05 4.03 5.10
C GLY A 107 -12.09 2.87 4.94
N ARG A 108 -12.39 2.03 3.95
CA ARG A 108 -11.63 0.81 3.67
C ARG A 108 -11.54 0.51 2.18
N GLN A 109 -10.51 -0.24 1.80
CA GLN A 109 -10.32 -0.79 0.47
C GLN A 109 -10.21 -2.30 0.55
N ASP A 110 -11.05 -3.00 -0.20
CA ASP A 110 -10.91 -4.45 -0.39
C ASP A 110 -9.98 -4.74 -1.56
N LYS A 111 -9.14 -5.76 -1.46
CA LYS A 111 -8.25 -6.21 -2.53
C LYS A 111 -9.04 -6.58 -3.78
N ILE A 112 -8.73 -5.94 -4.90
CA ILE A 112 -9.47 -6.10 -6.16
C ILE A 112 -8.94 -7.33 -6.93
N HIS A 113 -7.60 -7.46 -7.03
CA HIS A 113 -6.95 -8.56 -7.71
C HIS A 113 -6.41 -9.57 -6.70
N LEU A 114 -7.07 -10.71 -6.63
CA LEU A 114 -6.66 -11.81 -5.74
C LEU A 114 -5.54 -12.62 -6.38
N TYR A 115 -4.46 -12.84 -5.61
CA TYR A 115 -3.29 -13.58 -6.07
C TYR A 115 -3.55 -15.10 -6.01
N THR A 116 -3.28 -15.80 -7.11
CA THR A 116 -3.33 -17.26 -7.23
C THR A 116 -4.47 -17.95 -6.46
N LEU A 117 -4.17 -18.58 -5.32
CA LEU A 117 -5.13 -19.35 -4.53
C LEU A 117 -6.06 -18.50 -3.66
N GLU A 118 -5.80 -17.20 -3.50
CA GLU A 118 -6.65 -16.33 -2.68
C GLU A 118 -8.12 -16.35 -3.16
N SER A 119 -8.35 -16.48 -4.47
CA SER A 119 -9.71 -16.55 -5.04
C SER A 119 -10.54 -17.75 -4.57
N LYS A 120 -9.89 -18.82 -4.07
CA LYS A 120 -10.58 -19.98 -3.47
C LYS A 120 -11.22 -19.59 -2.12
N TYR A 121 -10.57 -18.72 -1.36
CA TYR A 121 -10.91 -18.41 0.03
C TYR A 121 -11.56 -17.04 0.20
N PHE A 122 -11.19 -16.06 -0.63
CA PHE A 122 -11.60 -14.66 -0.47
C PHE A 122 -12.52 -14.18 -1.60
N GLN A 123 -13.26 -13.12 -1.28
CA GLN A 123 -14.05 -12.36 -2.23
C GLN A 123 -13.26 -11.15 -2.71
N ARG A 124 -13.33 -10.87 -4.02
CA ARG A 124 -12.73 -9.68 -4.64
C ARG A 124 -13.46 -8.41 -4.21
N GLY A 125 -12.72 -7.34 -4.03
CA GLY A 125 -13.25 -5.99 -4.03
C GLY A 125 -13.82 -5.62 -5.41
N SER A 126 -14.87 -4.80 -5.41
CA SER A 126 -15.53 -4.31 -6.65
C SER A 126 -15.51 -2.79 -6.75
N LYS A 127 -14.89 -2.12 -5.79
CA LYS A 127 -14.80 -0.65 -5.72
C LYS A 127 -13.36 -0.24 -5.53
N LEU A 128 -12.96 0.83 -6.20
CA LEU A 128 -11.71 1.54 -5.97
C LEU A 128 -12.06 2.86 -5.30
N ASN A 129 -11.60 3.02 -4.06
CA ASN A 129 -11.89 4.20 -3.25
C ASN A 129 -10.72 5.19 -3.29
N LEU A 130 -11.04 6.46 -3.42
CA LEU A 130 -10.11 7.57 -3.23
C LEU A 130 -10.35 8.19 -1.86
N PHE A 131 -9.29 8.30 -1.08
CA PHE A 131 -9.30 8.89 0.25
C PHE A 131 -8.66 10.27 0.21
N LYS A 132 -9.07 11.19 1.08
CA LYS A 132 -8.58 12.56 1.10
C LYS A 132 -7.82 12.87 2.38
N ILE A 133 -6.66 13.51 2.24
CA ILE A 133 -5.92 14.17 3.32
C ILE A 133 -5.51 15.56 2.84
N GLY A 134 -5.92 16.59 3.57
CA GLY A 134 -5.71 17.97 3.15
C GLY A 134 -6.30 18.24 1.76
N ASN A 135 -5.46 18.64 0.82
CA ASN A 135 -5.85 18.95 -0.56
C ASN A 135 -5.60 17.80 -1.54
N TYR A 136 -5.08 16.64 -1.07
CA TYR A 136 -4.65 15.54 -1.92
C TYR A 136 -5.53 14.31 -1.76
N TYR A 137 -5.68 13.56 -2.86
CA TYR A 137 -6.34 12.26 -2.88
C TYR A 137 -5.32 11.13 -3.02
N PHE A 138 -5.56 10.03 -2.33
CA PHE A 138 -4.76 8.82 -2.49
C PHE A 138 -5.64 7.59 -2.67
N ALA A 139 -5.08 6.57 -3.34
CA ALA A 139 -5.69 5.26 -3.47
C ALA A 139 -4.86 4.21 -2.73
N ILE A 140 -5.55 3.23 -2.14
CA ILE A 140 -4.92 2.04 -1.56
C ILE A 140 -5.04 0.90 -2.58
N LEU A 141 -3.90 0.36 -3.03
CA LEU A 141 -3.80 -0.74 -3.98
C LEU A 141 -3.06 -1.89 -3.32
N ILE A 142 -3.79 -2.93 -2.92
CA ILE A 142 -3.23 -3.98 -2.09
C ILE A 142 -2.42 -4.97 -2.94
N CYS A 143 -1.09 -4.99 -2.73
CA CYS A 143 -0.18 -6.02 -3.23
C CYS A 143 -0.33 -6.30 -4.73
N PHE A 144 -1.06 -7.36 -5.09
CA PHE A 144 -1.26 -7.82 -6.47
C PHE A 144 -2.06 -6.82 -7.34
N ASP A 145 -2.76 -5.84 -6.74
CA ASP A 145 -3.39 -4.75 -7.49
C ASP A 145 -2.38 -3.94 -8.30
N MET A 146 -1.12 -3.87 -7.84
CA MET A 146 -0.04 -3.17 -8.54
C MET A 146 0.50 -3.92 -9.77
N ALA A 147 0.23 -5.21 -9.90
CA ALA A 147 0.67 -5.98 -11.07
C ALA A 147 -0.14 -5.62 -12.33
N PHE A 148 -1.33 -5.08 -12.18
CA PHE A 148 -2.23 -4.70 -13.27
C PHE A 148 -2.18 -3.19 -13.48
N TYR A 149 -2.17 -2.73 -14.75
CA TYR A 149 -2.11 -1.29 -15.06
C TYR A 149 -3.45 -0.59 -14.82
N GLU A 150 -4.55 -1.33 -14.84
CA GLU A 150 -5.91 -0.79 -14.82
C GLU A 150 -6.23 -0.05 -13.53
N THR A 151 -5.97 -0.65 -12.36
CA THR A 151 -6.33 -0.03 -11.08
C THR A 151 -5.51 1.22 -10.75
N PRO A 152 -4.16 1.25 -10.90
CA PRO A 152 -3.37 2.47 -10.78
C PRO A 152 -3.79 3.56 -11.78
N ARG A 153 -4.07 3.16 -13.04
CA ARG A 153 -4.52 4.09 -14.08
C ARG A 153 -5.86 4.70 -13.73
N LEU A 154 -6.83 3.87 -13.33
CA LEU A 154 -8.16 4.32 -12.94
C LEU A 154 -8.12 5.28 -11.74
N ALA A 155 -7.34 4.96 -10.71
CA ALA A 155 -7.12 5.86 -9.57
C ALA A 155 -6.59 7.22 -10.03
N THR A 156 -5.55 7.21 -10.87
CA THR A 156 -4.87 8.42 -11.34
C THR A 156 -5.78 9.29 -12.21
N GLU A 157 -6.53 8.70 -13.15
CA GLU A 157 -7.47 9.40 -14.02
C GLU A 157 -8.67 10.00 -13.25
N ASN A 158 -8.97 9.46 -12.06
CA ASN A 158 -9.99 10.00 -11.15
C ASN A 158 -9.42 10.92 -10.05
N GLY A 159 -8.17 11.37 -10.19
CA GLY A 159 -7.61 12.44 -9.38
C GLY A 159 -6.78 12.00 -8.18
N ALA A 160 -6.34 10.73 -8.10
CA ALA A 160 -5.36 10.34 -7.09
C ALA A 160 -4.02 11.06 -7.31
N ASP A 161 -3.44 11.55 -6.23
CA ASP A 161 -2.13 12.22 -6.18
C ASP A 161 -1.03 11.31 -5.64
N LEU A 162 -1.42 10.19 -5.01
CA LEU A 162 -0.54 9.21 -4.38
C LEU A 162 -1.15 7.82 -4.44
N LEU A 163 -0.33 6.79 -4.63
CA LEU A 163 -0.72 5.38 -4.50
C LEU A 163 0.00 4.74 -3.31
N LEU A 164 -0.77 4.12 -2.42
CA LEU A 164 -0.26 3.37 -1.27
C LEU A 164 -0.47 1.88 -1.53
N SER A 165 0.58 1.09 -1.46
CA SER A 165 0.54 -0.35 -1.74
C SER A 165 1.06 -1.17 -0.56
N PRO A 166 0.21 -1.48 0.43
CA PRO A 166 0.49 -2.56 1.36
C PRO A 166 0.70 -3.87 0.61
N ALA A 167 1.84 -4.52 0.82
CA ALA A 167 2.24 -5.69 0.04
C ALA A 167 2.82 -6.80 0.91
N GLN A 168 2.74 -8.04 0.38
CA GLN A 168 3.34 -9.24 0.94
C GLN A 168 4.07 -9.99 -0.20
N ILE A 169 5.27 -9.52 -0.53
CA ILE A 169 6.07 -10.00 -1.65
C ILE A 169 7.25 -10.82 -1.12
N SER A 170 7.32 -12.09 -1.52
CA SER A 170 8.45 -12.96 -1.22
C SER A 170 9.69 -12.60 -2.04
N VAL A 171 10.84 -13.17 -1.66
CA VAL A 171 12.11 -13.00 -2.39
C VAL A 171 11.94 -13.26 -3.89
N ASP A 172 11.22 -14.32 -4.26
CA ASP A 172 11.03 -14.71 -5.66
C ASP A 172 10.24 -13.66 -6.48
N GLY A 173 9.34 -12.94 -5.82
CA GLY A 173 8.50 -11.92 -6.46
C GLY A 173 9.08 -10.50 -6.43
N LEU A 174 10.14 -10.28 -5.65
CA LEU A 174 10.63 -8.94 -5.33
C LEU A 174 11.10 -8.17 -6.58
N TYR A 175 11.81 -8.84 -7.49
CA TYR A 175 12.28 -8.23 -8.74
C TYR A 175 11.11 -7.70 -9.58
N ASN A 176 10.10 -8.52 -9.82
CA ASN A 176 8.93 -8.14 -10.60
C ASN A 176 8.13 -7.01 -9.92
N TRP A 177 7.97 -7.09 -8.60
CA TRP A 177 7.28 -6.05 -7.84
C TRP A 177 7.97 -4.69 -7.96
N ASN A 178 9.30 -4.66 -7.89
CA ASN A 178 10.08 -3.44 -8.11
C ASN A 178 9.84 -2.83 -9.50
N ILE A 179 9.74 -3.67 -10.53
CA ILE A 179 9.41 -3.21 -11.89
C ILE A 179 7.99 -2.66 -11.92
N TYR A 180 7.00 -3.35 -11.33
CA TYR A 180 5.63 -2.87 -11.29
C TYR A 180 5.52 -1.50 -10.62
N LEU A 181 6.10 -1.32 -9.42
CA LEU A 181 6.04 -0.03 -8.72
C LEU A 181 6.60 1.10 -9.59
N GLN A 182 7.80 0.94 -10.16
CA GLN A 182 8.43 1.96 -11.01
C GLN A 182 7.63 2.22 -12.29
N ALA A 183 7.08 1.16 -12.92
CA ALA A 183 6.22 1.30 -14.09
C ALA A 183 4.99 2.15 -13.78
N ARG A 184 4.30 1.87 -12.64
CA ARG A 184 3.12 2.66 -12.21
C ARG A 184 3.46 4.12 -11.97
N VAL A 185 4.61 4.40 -11.36
CA VAL A 185 5.09 5.78 -11.19
C VAL A 185 5.32 6.46 -12.55
N LEU A 186 6.04 5.80 -13.45
CA LEU A 186 6.42 6.40 -14.73
C LEU A 186 5.25 6.59 -15.69
N GLU A 187 4.39 5.60 -15.83
CA GLU A 187 3.25 5.66 -16.77
C GLU A 187 2.13 6.61 -16.31
N ASN A 188 1.96 6.75 -15.00
CA ASN A 188 0.89 7.58 -14.41
C ASN A 188 1.37 8.93 -13.90
N ARG A 189 2.68 9.15 -13.81
CA ARG A 189 3.27 10.36 -13.18
C ARG A 189 2.72 10.60 -11.78
N ILE A 190 2.72 9.56 -10.94
CA ILE A 190 2.18 9.56 -9.59
C ILE A 190 3.17 8.90 -8.63
N PRO A 191 3.46 9.48 -7.46
CA PRO A 191 4.26 8.81 -6.44
C PRO A 191 3.61 7.53 -5.93
N VAL A 192 4.44 6.56 -5.54
CA VAL A 192 4.03 5.27 -5.01
C VAL A 192 4.77 4.97 -3.72
N VAL A 193 4.04 4.51 -2.70
CA VAL A 193 4.59 3.93 -1.47
C VAL A 193 4.27 2.44 -1.48
N GLY A 194 5.29 1.61 -1.63
CA GLY A 194 5.19 0.15 -1.51
C GLY A 194 5.68 -0.29 -0.14
N CYS A 195 4.79 -0.76 0.72
CA CYS A 195 5.11 -1.22 2.07
C CYS A 195 5.07 -2.75 2.11
N ASN A 196 6.23 -3.41 2.18
CA ASN A 196 6.33 -4.86 2.06
C ASN A 196 6.54 -5.56 3.41
N SER A 197 5.95 -6.74 3.56
CA SER A 197 6.08 -7.61 4.73
C SER A 197 7.52 -8.08 4.94
N LEU A 198 7.90 -8.25 6.22
CA LEU A 198 9.20 -8.75 6.64
C LEU A 198 9.06 -9.94 7.58
N GLY A 199 9.67 -11.06 7.25
CA GLY A 199 9.71 -12.28 8.08
C GLY A 199 9.46 -13.55 7.28
N ASN A 200 9.31 -14.65 8.00
CA ASN A 200 8.99 -15.95 7.40
C ASN A 200 7.50 -16.26 7.58
N ILE A 201 6.88 -16.80 6.54
CA ILE A 201 5.52 -17.33 6.57
C ILE A 201 5.57 -18.72 5.93
N GLY A 202 5.50 -19.76 6.76
CA GLY A 202 5.87 -21.10 6.33
C GLY A 202 7.31 -21.12 5.83
N ASP A 203 7.54 -21.74 4.68
CA ASP A 203 8.87 -21.85 4.05
C ASP A 203 9.24 -20.62 3.20
N LYS A 204 8.39 -19.61 3.14
CA LYS A 204 8.65 -18.42 2.31
C LYS A 204 9.22 -17.27 3.13
N LEU A 205 10.33 -16.72 2.62
CA LEU A 205 10.95 -15.50 3.15
C LEU A 205 10.35 -14.27 2.46
N PHE A 206 9.89 -13.33 3.27
CA PHE A 206 9.47 -11.98 2.87
C PHE A 206 10.56 -11.01 3.34
N PRO A 207 11.32 -10.42 2.43
CA PRO A 207 12.56 -9.71 2.79
C PRO A 207 12.33 -8.25 3.21
N GLY A 208 11.09 -7.76 3.20
CA GLY A 208 10.83 -6.32 3.29
C GLY A 208 11.21 -5.60 1.99
N ASN A 209 12.16 -4.66 2.04
CA ASN A 209 12.55 -3.80 0.93
C ASN A 209 11.42 -2.86 0.47
N SER A 210 10.71 -2.31 1.45
CA SER A 210 9.69 -1.27 1.25
C SER A 210 10.28 -0.05 0.55
N LYS A 211 9.47 0.68 -0.22
CA LYS A 211 9.94 1.79 -1.05
C LYS A 211 8.99 2.98 -1.02
N ILE A 212 9.58 4.17 -1.07
CA ILE A 212 8.89 5.41 -1.45
C ILE A 212 9.51 5.86 -2.77
N ILE A 213 8.68 5.95 -3.83
CA ILE A 213 9.12 6.28 -5.17
C ILE A 213 8.41 7.56 -5.62
N SER A 214 9.18 8.58 -5.94
CA SER A 214 8.71 9.89 -6.39
C SER A 214 9.56 10.41 -7.55
N PHE A 215 9.50 11.70 -7.83
CA PHE A 215 10.26 12.33 -8.91
C PHE A 215 11.27 13.34 -8.39
N ILE A 216 12.45 13.34 -8.99
CA ILE A 216 13.44 14.39 -8.75
C ILE A 216 12.92 15.68 -9.42
N LYS A 217 12.76 16.74 -8.62
CA LYS A 217 12.28 18.04 -9.08
C LYS A 217 13.21 18.64 -10.13
N GLY A 218 12.64 19.28 -11.15
CA GLY A 218 13.37 19.93 -12.24
C GLY A 218 13.68 19.03 -13.45
N SER A 219 13.45 17.71 -13.35
CA SER A 219 13.66 16.77 -14.45
C SER A 219 12.34 16.42 -15.13
N MET A 220 11.92 17.20 -16.14
CA MET A 220 10.63 16.98 -16.82
C MET A 220 10.74 15.94 -17.94
N THR A 221 11.79 16.01 -18.76
CA THR A 221 11.97 15.12 -19.92
C THR A 221 13.45 14.76 -20.08
N PRO A 222 13.86 13.49 -19.81
CA PRO A 222 13.08 12.46 -19.16
C PRO A 222 12.87 12.76 -17.66
N SER A 223 11.72 12.38 -17.10
CA SER A 223 11.50 12.46 -15.66
C SER A 223 12.38 11.42 -14.95
N LYS A 224 13.09 11.85 -13.90
CA LYS A 224 13.95 10.99 -13.08
C LYS A 224 13.26 10.60 -11.79
N LEU A 225 13.40 9.34 -11.40
CA LEU A 225 12.84 8.82 -10.15
C LEU A 225 13.79 9.10 -8.96
N GLN A 226 13.18 9.48 -7.85
CA GLN A 226 13.77 9.40 -6.51
C GLN A 226 13.21 8.15 -5.85
N ILE A 227 14.10 7.29 -5.33
CA ILE A 227 13.70 6.03 -4.69
C ILE A 227 14.37 5.97 -3.31
N ILE A 228 13.53 5.91 -2.27
CA ILE A 228 13.97 5.61 -0.91
C ILE A 228 13.61 4.16 -0.63
N GLU A 229 14.58 3.36 -0.23
CA GLU A 229 14.43 1.93 0.00
C GLU A 229 14.74 1.55 1.44
N ALA A 230 13.87 0.75 2.02
CA ALA A 230 14.17 0.06 3.27
C ALA A 230 15.18 -1.08 3.01
N PRO A 231 16.16 -1.28 3.88
CA PRO A 231 17.07 -2.41 3.77
C PRO A 231 16.33 -3.74 3.86
N MET A 232 16.76 -4.71 3.06
CA MET A 232 16.23 -6.07 3.13
C MET A 232 16.56 -6.72 4.48
N ASN A 233 15.67 -7.59 4.95
CA ASN A 233 15.81 -8.40 6.16
C ASN A 233 16.04 -7.60 7.46
N LYS A 234 15.71 -6.31 7.45
CA LYS A 234 15.85 -5.44 8.61
C LYS A 234 14.53 -4.75 8.94
N SER A 235 14.13 -4.84 10.21
CA SER A 235 13.00 -4.08 10.72
C SER A 235 13.37 -2.61 10.86
N CYS A 236 12.57 -1.73 10.27
CA CYS A 236 12.82 -0.29 10.22
C CYS A 236 11.58 0.47 9.78
N PHE A 237 11.73 1.76 9.64
CA PHE A 237 10.84 2.60 8.85
C PHE A 237 11.64 3.35 7.77
N ILE A 238 10.95 3.82 6.75
CA ILE A 238 11.43 4.82 5.79
C ILE A 238 10.45 5.98 5.78
N PHE A 239 10.96 7.18 5.50
CA PHE A 239 10.21 8.43 5.54
C PHE A 239 10.64 9.35 4.40
N ASP A 240 9.69 10.11 3.85
CA ASP A 240 9.96 11.20 2.91
C ASP A 240 8.92 12.33 3.08
N ASP A 241 9.33 13.55 2.78
CA ASP A 241 8.42 14.69 2.63
C ASP A 241 8.19 14.96 1.14
N LEU A 242 7.13 14.33 0.60
CA LEU A 242 6.81 14.33 -0.82
C LEU A 242 6.22 15.66 -1.30
N ASP A 243 6.82 16.23 -2.34
CA ASP A 243 6.18 17.25 -3.16
C ASP A 243 5.16 16.57 -4.10
N LEU A 244 3.87 16.67 -3.80
CA LEU A 244 2.81 16.09 -4.63
C LEU A 244 2.35 17.02 -5.77
N ASP A 245 2.69 18.30 -5.73
CA ASP A 245 2.32 19.25 -6.77
C ASP A 245 3.18 19.10 -8.02
N TYR A 246 4.46 18.76 -7.85
CA TYR A 246 5.34 18.53 -9.00
C TYR A 246 4.93 17.32 -9.86
N PRO A 247 4.69 16.13 -9.29
CA PRO A 247 4.12 14.99 -10.02
C PRO A 247 2.78 15.30 -10.68
N LYS A 248 1.93 16.11 -10.05
CA LYS A 248 0.65 16.53 -10.61
C LYS A 248 0.83 17.29 -11.94
N LYS A 249 1.78 18.23 -12.00
CA LYS A 249 2.13 18.95 -13.24
C LYS A 249 2.66 18.00 -14.33
N LEU A 250 3.53 17.05 -13.94
CA LEU A 250 4.04 16.03 -14.89
C LEU A 250 2.90 15.15 -15.43
N ARG A 251 1.93 14.83 -14.59
CA ARG A 251 0.78 14.02 -14.94
C ARG A 251 -0.16 14.73 -15.91
N GLU A 252 -0.44 16.00 -15.68
CA GLU A 252 -1.27 16.83 -16.59
C GLU A 252 -0.68 16.83 -18.00
N ILE A 253 0.63 17.02 -18.17
CA ILE A 253 1.30 16.94 -19.45
C ILE A 253 1.12 15.53 -20.05
N ARG A 254 1.40 14.47 -19.27
CA ARG A 254 1.35 13.08 -19.74
C ARG A 254 -0.06 12.64 -20.16
N LEU A 255 -1.09 13.09 -19.43
CA LEU A 255 -2.47 12.74 -19.77
C LEU A 255 -2.95 13.46 -21.04
N ASN A 256 -2.44 14.68 -21.31
CA ASN A 256 -2.75 15.40 -22.54
C ASN A 256 -2.08 14.77 -23.79
N GLU A 257 -0.97 14.04 -23.61
CA GLU A 257 -0.31 13.29 -24.69
C GLU A 257 -0.99 11.94 -24.99
N LYS A 258 -1.90 11.50 -24.11
CA LYS A 258 -2.56 10.21 -24.23
C LYS A 258 -3.58 10.23 -25.37
N ILE A 259 -3.47 9.28 -26.29
CA ILE A 259 -4.52 9.03 -27.30
C ILE A 259 -5.61 8.11 -26.74
N ASN A 260 -6.83 8.28 -27.24
CA ASN A 260 -7.92 7.36 -26.94
C ASN A 260 -7.61 5.99 -27.55
N LYS A 261 -7.60 4.92 -26.72
CA LYS A 261 -7.37 3.55 -27.16
C LYS A 261 -8.34 3.11 -28.27
N ASP A 262 -9.57 3.61 -28.25
CA ASP A 262 -10.61 3.26 -29.23
C ASP A 262 -10.35 3.89 -30.61
N SER A 263 -9.42 4.86 -30.71
CA SER A 263 -8.95 5.44 -31.98
C SER A 263 -7.86 4.62 -32.66
N ILE A 264 -7.29 3.61 -31.96
CA ILE A 264 -6.23 2.77 -32.49
C ILE A 264 -6.85 1.54 -33.15
N LYS A 265 -6.69 1.41 -34.47
CA LYS A 265 -7.11 0.22 -35.20
C LYS A 265 -6.06 -0.89 -35.09
N ILE A 266 -6.50 -2.11 -34.85
CA ILE A 266 -5.65 -3.29 -34.83
C ILE A 266 -5.84 -4.04 -36.14
N GLU A 267 -4.77 -4.18 -36.92
CA GLU A 267 -4.74 -4.97 -38.15
C GLU A 267 -3.85 -6.20 -37.94
N LYS A 268 -4.37 -7.37 -38.30
CA LYS A 268 -3.57 -8.62 -38.33
C LYS A 268 -3.06 -8.78 -39.75
N ILE A 269 -1.76 -8.62 -39.96
CA ILE A 269 -1.09 -8.81 -41.22
C ILE A 269 -0.59 -10.25 -41.25
N SER A 270 -1.06 -11.02 -42.27
CA SER A 270 -0.67 -12.40 -42.53
C SER A 270 0.34 -12.51 -43.63
#